data_1c4448f99a06a499573bab40c24de7c8
#
_entry.id   1c4448f99a06a499573bab40c24de7c8
#
_cell.length_a   1.000
_cell.length_b   1.000
_cell.length_c   1.000
_cell.angle_alpha   90.00
_cell.angle_beta   90.00
_cell.angle_gamma   90.00
#
_symmetry.space_group_name_H-M   'P 1'
#
loop_
_entity.id
_entity.type
_entity.pdbx_description
1 polymer ?
#
loop_
_entity_poly.entity_id
_entity_poly.type
_entity_poly.pdbx_seq_one_letter_code
_entity_poly.pdbx_strand_id
1 'polypeptide(L)'
;MYLKRIIYDQLLDWKNDTSHSTLEVSGARQVGKTYIINKFADENFRHKIYINLFEQSGQQFMECYKQATSWTPGTKRPEHPLHDAFRLFDIEFTDSDDTVIIIDEIQESAEIYNRIREFTRQFKSHFIITGSYLGKIYESDFRYSDAVSYTHLRA
;
A
#
# COMPACT_ATOMS: atom_id res chain seq x y z
N MET A 1 -14.22 -5.41 20.68
CA MET A 1 -13.28 -6.51 20.87
C MET A 1 -11.92 -5.98 21.29
N TYR A 2 -11.35 -6.59 22.30
CA TYR A 2 -10.10 -6.12 22.86
C TYR A 2 -8.95 -6.13 21.85
N LEU A 3 -8.79 -7.24 21.13
CA LEU A 3 -7.72 -7.39 20.15
C LEU A 3 -7.84 -6.37 19.02
N LYS A 4 -9.06 -6.16 18.52
CA LYS A 4 -9.28 -5.17 17.44
C LYS A 4 -8.97 -3.76 17.90
N ARG A 5 -9.20 -3.45 19.16
CA ARG A 5 -8.86 -2.14 19.72
C ARG A 5 -7.35 -1.93 19.73
N ILE A 6 -6.59 -2.96 20.14
CA ILE A 6 -5.13 -2.87 20.15
C ILE A 6 -4.58 -2.65 18.75
N ILE A 7 -5.11 -3.40 17.77
CA ILE A 7 -4.69 -3.24 16.38
C ILE A 7 -5.01 -1.82 15.88
N TYR A 8 -6.20 -1.34 16.19
CA TYR A 8 -6.61 0.00 15.77
C TYR A 8 -5.70 1.07 16.36
N ASP A 9 -5.34 0.93 17.64
CA ASP A 9 -4.44 1.88 18.29
C ASP A 9 -3.06 1.87 17.65
N GLN A 10 -2.56 0.70 17.24
CA GLN A 10 -1.30 0.61 16.52
C GLN A 10 -1.37 1.32 15.17
N LEU A 11 -2.49 1.24 14.49
CA LEU A 11 -2.70 1.94 13.22
C LEU A 11 -2.70 3.45 13.42
N LEU A 12 -3.34 3.93 14.50
CA LEU A 12 -3.32 5.35 14.83
C LEU A 12 -1.90 5.84 15.13
N ASP A 13 -1.13 5.06 15.86
CA ASP A 13 0.25 5.41 16.17
C ASP A 13 1.07 5.54 14.90
N TRP A 14 0.89 4.61 13.96
CA TRP A 14 1.57 4.68 12.68
C TRP A 14 1.19 5.95 11.90
N LYS A 15 -0.10 6.26 11.84
CA LYS A 15 -0.56 7.44 11.11
C LYS A 15 0.03 8.72 11.66
N ASN A 16 0.17 8.79 12.98
CA ASN A 16 0.66 9.99 13.67
C ASN A 16 2.19 10.06 13.73
N ASP A 17 2.87 9.03 13.26
CA ASP A 17 4.33 9.01 13.21
C ASP A 17 4.81 9.95 12.09
N THR A 18 5.77 10.81 12.41
CA THR A 18 6.28 11.81 11.48
C THR A 18 7.23 11.26 10.43
N SER A 19 7.63 10.00 10.54
CA SER A 19 8.61 9.40 9.63
C SER A 19 8.07 9.17 8.23
N HIS A 20 6.76 9.21 8.03
CA HIS A 20 6.10 8.96 6.74
C HIS A 20 6.57 7.63 6.12
N SER A 21 6.44 6.56 6.88
CA SER A 21 6.81 5.23 6.41
C SER A 21 5.58 4.45 5.96
N THR A 22 5.79 3.49 5.05
CA THR A 22 4.73 2.57 4.67
C THR A 22 4.53 1.54 5.76
N LEU A 23 3.28 1.29 6.12
CA LEU A 23 2.96 0.28 7.10
C LEU A 23 2.84 -1.07 6.42
N GLU A 24 3.62 -2.04 6.89
CA GLU A 24 3.55 -3.41 6.42
C GLU A 24 2.86 -4.25 7.48
N VAL A 25 1.72 -4.84 7.12
CA VAL A 25 0.90 -5.63 8.04
C VAL A 25 0.91 -7.08 7.56
N SER A 26 1.44 -7.95 8.39
CA SER A 26 1.42 -9.38 8.12
C SER A 26 0.70 -10.11 9.23
N GLY A 27 0.19 -11.30 8.93
CA GLY A 27 -0.49 -12.10 9.93
C GLY A 27 -1.46 -13.08 9.31
N ALA A 28 -2.09 -13.88 10.15
CA ALA A 28 -3.04 -14.87 9.68
C ALA A 28 -4.29 -14.20 9.11
N ARG A 29 -4.82 -14.78 8.05
CA ARG A 29 -6.02 -14.26 7.40
C ARG A 29 -7.22 -14.18 8.34
N GLN A 30 -7.26 -15.08 9.33
CA GLN A 30 -8.39 -15.21 10.24
C GLN A 30 -8.53 -14.07 11.23
N VAL A 31 -7.57 -13.17 11.31
CA VAL A 31 -7.64 -12.10 12.30
C VAL A 31 -8.47 -10.90 11.84
N GLY A 32 -9.04 -10.96 10.65
CA GLY A 32 -9.87 -9.86 10.15
C GLY A 32 -9.09 -8.60 9.86
N LYS A 33 -7.83 -8.72 9.50
CA LYS A 33 -6.96 -7.56 9.29
C LYS A 33 -7.46 -6.65 8.16
N THR A 34 -7.98 -7.23 7.09
CA THR A 34 -8.50 -6.43 5.98
C THR A 34 -9.66 -5.56 6.43
N TYR A 35 -10.56 -6.13 7.23
CA TYR A 35 -11.70 -5.38 7.76
C TYR A 35 -11.25 -4.22 8.64
N ILE A 36 -10.35 -4.48 9.59
CA ILE A 36 -9.95 -3.44 10.54
C ILE A 36 -9.11 -2.35 9.86
N ILE A 37 -8.31 -2.72 8.88
CA ILE A 37 -7.52 -1.75 8.12
C ILE A 37 -8.43 -0.84 7.29
N ASN A 38 -9.43 -1.42 6.62
CA ASN A 38 -10.38 -0.61 5.85
C ASN A 38 -11.23 0.29 6.74
N LYS A 39 -11.65 -0.23 7.89
CA LYS A 39 -12.40 0.58 8.85
C LYS A 39 -11.56 1.77 9.33
N PHE A 40 -10.31 1.50 9.69
CA PHE A 40 -9.39 2.54 10.11
C PHE A 40 -9.20 3.59 9.01
N ALA A 41 -9.01 3.14 7.78
CA ALA A 41 -8.79 4.04 6.65
C ALA A 41 -10.02 4.92 6.39
N ASP A 42 -11.22 4.32 6.43
CA ASP A 42 -12.46 5.08 6.20
C ASP A 42 -12.68 6.13 7.28
N GLU A 43 -12.25 5.87 8.51
CA GLU A 43 -12.47 6.78 9.62
C GLU A 43 -11.38 7.86 9.76
N ASN A 44 -10.22 7.66 9.17
CA ASN A 44 -9.06 8.52 9.44
C ASN A 44 -8.49 9.22 8.22
N PHE A 45 -8.94 8.88 7.02
CA PHE A 45 -8.44 9.51 5.79
C PHE A 45 -9.62 10.01 4.97
N ARG A 46 -9.39 11.11 4.28
CA ARG A 46 -10.40 11.68 3.41
C ARG A 46 -10.67 10.83 2.18
N HIS A 47 -9.61 10.23 1.63
CA HIS A 47 -9.72 9.41 0.42
C HIS A 47 -8.97 8.10 0.63
N LYS A 48 -9.60 7.00 0.24
CA LYS A 48 -9.01 5.69 0.34
C LYS A 48 -9.01 5.01 -1.02
N ILE A 49 -7.88 4.44 -1.39
CA ILE A 49 -7.77 3.52 -2.52
C ILE A 49 -7.48 2.13 -1.96
N TYR A 50 -8.28 1.16 -2.35
CA TYR A 50 -8.10 -0.23 -1.92
C TYR A 50 -7.86 -1.11 -3.13
N ILE A 51 -6.72 -1.80 -3.14
CA ILE A 51 -6.31 -2.70 -4.20
C ILE A 51 -5.99 -4.04 -3.59
N ASN A 52 -6.64 -5.10 -4.06
CA ASN A 52 -6.30 -6.46 -3.66
C ASN A 52 -5.68 -7.17 -4.86
N LEU A 53 -4.38 -7.45 -4.80
CA LEU A 53 -3.65 -7.98 -5.94
C LEU A 53 -4.06 -9.40 -6.33
N PHE A 54 -4.77 -10.09 -5.46
CA PHE A 54 -5.32 -11.41 -5.76
C PHE A 54 -6.67 -11.33 -6.48
N GLU A 55 -7.35 -10.18 -6.43
CA GLU A 55 -8.71 -10.01 -6.94
C GLU A 55 -8.72 -9.11 -8.17
N GLN A 56 -9.94 -8.81 -8.65
CA GLN A 56 -10.13 -8.03 -9.87
C GLN A 56 -9.55 -6.62 -9.75
N SER A 57 -9.66 -5.99 -8.59
CA SER A 57 -9.08 -4.65 -8.40
C SER A 57 -7.58 -4.64 -8.61
N GLY A 58 -6.91 -5.73 -8.24
CA GLY A 58 -5.48 -5.88 -8.51
C GLY A 58 -5.16 -5.99 -9.98
N GLN A 59 -5.97 -6.75 -10.72
CA GLN A 59 -5.80 -6.88 -12.17
C GLN A 59 -6.00 -5.52 -12.85
N GLN A 60 -7.02 -4.78 -12.44
CA GLN A 60 -7.27 -3.45 -12.98
C GLN A 60 -6.13 -2.49 -12.69
N PHE A 61 -5.61 -2.52 -11.45
CA PHE A 61 -4.49 -1.68 -11.11
C PHE A 61 -3.24 -2.04 -11.91
N MET A 62 -2.96 -3.34 -12.08
CA MET A 62 -1.78 -3.77 -12.85
C MET A 62 -1.87 -3.33 -14.31
N GLU A 63 -3.06 -3.31 -14.89
CA GLU A 63 -3.24 -2.77 -16.24
C GLU A 63 -2.94 -1.27 -16.28
N CYS A 64 -3.45 -0.52 -15.32
CA CYS A 64 -3.17 0.91 -15.21
C CYS A 64 -1.68 1.17 -14.99
N TYR A 65 -1.06 0.39 -14.13
CA TYR A 65 0.36 0.50 -13.84
C TYR A 65 1.19 0.24 -15.09
N LYS A 66 0.86 -0.83 -15.81
CA LYS A 66 1.56 -1.19 -17.03
C LYS A 66 1.43 -0.09 -18.09
N GLN A 67 0.23 0.42 -18.25
CA GLN A 67 -0.03 1.51 -19.18
C GLN A 67 0.76 2.78 -18.82
N ALA A 68 0.75 3.13 -17.55
CA ALA A 68 1.40 4.36 -17.08
C ALA A 68 2.93 4.27 -17.14
N THR A 69 3.48 3.07 -16.94
CA THR A 69 4.93 2.89 -16.94
C THR A 69 5.50 2.46 -18.29
N SER A 70 4.66 2.19 -19.28
CA SER A 70 5.09 1.86 -20.63
C SER A 70 5.33 3.15 -21.41
N TRP A 71 6.54 3.33 -21.87
CA TRP A 71 6.93 4.54 -22.60
C TRP A 71 7.53 4.14 -23.94
N THR A 72 7.04 4.76 -25.01
CA THR A 72 7.52 4.49 -26.36
C THR A 72 8.71 5.39 -26.67
N PRO A 73 9.87 4.83 -27.08
CA PRO A 73 11.02 5.63 -27.47
C PRO A 73 10.64 6.64 -28.58
N GLY A 74 11.12 7.86 -28.43
CA GLY A 74 10.81 8.93 -29.37
C GLY A 74 9.61 9.78 -28.99
N THR A 75 8.86 9.39 -27.95
CA THR A 75 7.78 10.20 -27.41
C THR A 75 8.25 10.84 -26.10
N LYS A 76 7.50 11.84 -25.66
CA LYS A 76 7.82 12.51 -24.39
C LYS A 76 7.65 11.55 -23.22
N ARG A 77 8.69 11.41 -22.41
CA ARG A 77 8.64 10.58 -21.24
C ARG A 77 7.70 11.18 -20.19
N PRO A 78 6.77 10.39 -19.61
CA PRO A 78 5.93 10.90 -18.52
C PRO A 78 6.77 11.35 -17.32
N GLU A 79 6.38 12.44 -16.70
CA GLU A 79 7.11 12.99 -15.56
C GLU A 79 6.88 12.18 -14.28
N HIS A 80 5.64 11.70 -14.09
CA HIS A 80 5.25 11.01 -12.86
C HIS A 80 4.45 9.75 -13.18
N PRO A 81 5.10 8.74 -13.79
CA PRO A 81 4.36 7.55 -14.22
C PRO A 81 3.73 6.76 -13.06
N LEU A 82 4.36 6.75 -11.89
CA LEU A 82 3.80 6.03 -10.75
C LEU A 82 2.53 6.71 -10.25
N HIS A 83 2.52 8.04 -10.20
CA HIS A 83 1.30 8.78 -9.86
C HIS A 83 0.22 8.59 -10.92
N ASP A 84 0.62 8.54 -12.19
CA ASP A 84 -0.32 8.34 -13.28
C ASP A 84 -1.02 7.00 -13.19
N ALA A 85 -0.34 5.96 -12.71
CA ALA A 85 -0.95 4.65 -12.51
C ALA A 85 -2.16 4.75 -11.57
N PHE A 86 -2.02 5.48 -10.48
CA PHE A 86 -3.12 5.64 -9.52
C PHE A 86 -4.22 6.55 -10.06
N ARG A 87 -3.87 7.57 -10.84
CA ARG A 87 -4.85 8.44 -11.48
C ARG A 87 -5.69 7.69 -12.51
N LEU A 88 -5.07 6.78 -13.25
CA LEU A 88 -5.80 5.93 -14.19
C LEU A 88 -6.72 4.95 -13.46
N PHE A 89 -6.26 4.45 -12.32
CA PHE A 89 -7.04 3.50 -11.53
C PHE A 89 -8.22 4.16 -10.83
N ASP A 90 -8.03 5.37 -10.33
CA ASP A 90 -9.04 6.12 -9.58
C ASP A 90 -8.98 7.58 -10.00
N ILE A 91 -9.97 8.02 -10.76
CA ILE A 91 -10.00 9.37 -11.33
C ILE A 91 -10.02 10.45 -10.23
N GLU A 92 -10.45 10.11 -9.03
CA GLU A 92 -10.50 11.05 -7.93
C GLU A 92 -9.21 11.10 -7.12
N PHE A 93 -8.22 10.31 -7.50
CA PHE A 93 -6.96 10.27 -6.76
C PHE A 93 -6.28 11.63 -6.73
N THR A 94 -5.93 12.07 -5.53
CA THR A 94 -5.10 13.24 -5.30
C THR A 94 -3.98 12.83 -4.35
N ASP A 95 -2.74 13.12 -4.73
CA ASP A 95 -1.61 12.77 -3.87
C ASP A 95 -1.53 13.76 -2.70
N SER A 96 -1.93 13.29 -1.54
CA SER A 96 -2.10 14.09 -0.34
C SER A 96 -1.82 13.24 0.89
N ASP A 97 -1.41 13.87 1.98
CA ASP A 97 -1.21 13.17 3.25
C ASP A 97 -2.55 12.71 3.87
N ASP A 98 -3.66 13.15 3.30
CA ASP A 98 -5.01 12.72 3.71
C ASP A 98 -5.56 11.62 2.82
N THR A 99 -4.73 11.03 1.98
CA THR A 99 -5.05 9.90 1.13
C THR A 99 -4.28 8.69 1.62
N VAL A 100 -4.96 7.54 1.69
CA VAL A 100 -4.31 6.27 2.02
C VAL A 100 -4.53 5.28 0.88
N ILE A 101 -3.48 4.58 0.52
CA ILE A 101 -3.51 3.53 -0.50
C ILE A 101 -3.21 2.21 0.18
N ILE A 102 -4.17 1.30 0.13
CA ILE A 102 -4.04 -0.03 0.71
C ILE A 102 -3.81 -1.03 -0.41
N ILE A 103 -2.69 -1.76 -0.35
CA ILE A 103 -2.40 -2.82 -1.31
C ILE A 103 -2.39 -4.13 -0.54
N ASP A 104 -3.48 -4.88 -0.71
CA ASP A 104 -3.70 -6.14 -0.04
C ASP A 104 -3.16 -7.29 -0.89
N GLU A 105 -2.74 -8.37 -0.25
CA GLU A 105 -2.17 -9.55 -0.90
C GLU A 105 -0.95 -9.17 -1.75
N ILE A 106 -0.05 -8.39 -1.19
CA ILE A 106 1.10 -7.82 -1.90
C ILE A 106 2.04 -8.90 -2.46
N GLN A 107 2.04 -10.10 -1.84
CA GLN A 107 2.89 -11.19 -2.31
C GLN A 107 2.51 -11.68 -3.72
N GLU A 108 1.34 -11.30 -4.21
CA GLU A 108 0.92 -11.67 -5.57
C GLU A 108 1.69 -10.91 -6.65
N SER A 109 2.41 -9.86 -6.31
CA SER A 109 3.22 -9.11 -7.28
C SER A 109 4.54 -8.69 -6.66
N ALA A 110 5.61 -9.41 -7.02
CA ALA A 110 6.96 -9.03 -6.62
C ALA A 110 7.32 -7.66 -7.21
N GLU A 111 6.83 -7.37 -8.41
CA GLU A 111 7.10 -6.10 -9.07
C GLU A 111 6.59 -4.92 -8.24
N ILE A 112 5.34 -4.99 -7.78
CA ILE A 112 4.78 -3.92 -6.97
C ILE A 112 5.44 -3.87 -5.60
N TYR A 113 5.72 -5.03 -4.99
CA TYR A 113 6.41 -5.07 -3.70
C TYR A 113 7.76 -4.33 -3.78
N ASN A 114 8.50 -4.56 -4.86
CA ASN A 114 9.80 -3.93 -5.03
C ASN A 114 9.72 -2.43 -5.31
N ARG A 115 8.53 -1.92 -5.67
CA ARG A 115 8.30 -0.49 -5.88
C ARG A 115 7.86 0.25 -4.63
N ILE A 116 7.56 -0.45 -3.55
CA ILE A 116 6.99 0.19 -2.35
C ILE A 116 7.91 1.27 -1.81
N ARG A 117 9.23 1.05 -1.84
CA ARG A 117 10.17 2.06 -1.38
C ARG A 117 10.08 3.34 -2.20
N GLU A 118 9.94 3.20 -3.52
CA GLU A 118 9.77 4.36 -4.40
C GLU A 118 8.46 5.07 -4.12
N PHE A 119 7.36 4.31 -3.97
CA PHE A 119 6.07 4.90 -3.61
C PHE A 119 6.19 5.71 -2.33
N THR A 120 6.82 5.14 -1.31
CA THR A 120 6.95 5.80 -0.01
C THR A 120 7.69 7.12 -0.14
N ARG A 121 8.73 7.17 -0.96
CA ARG A 121 9.53 8.39 -1.12
C ARG A 121 8.88 9.41 -2.04
N GLN A 122 8.17 8.98 -3.08
CA GLN A 122 7.67 9.88 -4.11
C GLN A 122 6.27 10.41 -3.82
N PHE A 123 5.51 9.74 -2.97
CA PHE A 123 4.11 10.09 -2.72
C PHE A 123 3.96 10.78 -1.38
N LYS A 124 3.05 11.75 -1.31
CA LYS A 124 2.59 12.33 -0.04
C LYS A 124 1.57 11.41 0.62
N SER A 125 0.86 10.61 -0.16
CA SER A 125 -0.13 9.66 0.32
C SER A 125 0.52 8.61 1.21
N HIS A 126 -0.26 8.07 2.13
CA HIS A 126 0.19 7.00 3.00
C HIS A 126 -0.10 5.65 2.34
N PHE A 127 0.78 4.68 2.57
CA PHE A 127 0.63 3.34 2.03
C PHE A 127 0.53 2.33 3.16
N ILE A 128 -0.40 1.39 3.02
CA ILE A 128 -0.51 0.20 3.87
C ILE A 128 -0.44 -1.00 2.95
N ILE A 129 0.54 -1.88 3.18
CA ILE A 129 0.63 -3.13 2.42
C ILE A 129 0.37 -4.30 3.35
N THR A 130 -0.35 -5.27 2.87
CA THR A 130 -0.68 -6.46 3.64
C THR A 130 -0.34 -7.71 2.85
N GLY A 131 -0.13 -8.81 3.56
CA GLY A 131 0.08 -10.08 2.92
C GLY A 131 0.45 -11.16 3.91
N SER A 132 0.43 -12.39 3.42
CA SER A 132 0.91 -13.55 4.13
C SER A 132 2.36 -13.79 3.74
N TYR A 133 3.19 -14.27 4.63
CA TYR A 133 4.56 -14.70 4.33
C TYR A 133 5.50 -13.58 3.87
N LEU A 134 5.19 -12.32 4.17
CA LEU A 134 6.03 -11.20 3.68
C LEU A 134 7.50 -11.37 4.06
N GLY A 135 7.78 -11.70 5.32
CA GLY A 135 9.15 -11.87 5.77
C GLY A 135 9.86 -13.07 5.18
N LYS A 136 9.13 -14.03 4.62
CA LYS A 136 9.74 -15.24 4.04
C LYS A 136 10.00 -15.09 2.55
N ILE A 137 9.08 -14.46 1.83
CA ILE A 137 9.14 -14.42 0.37
C ILE A 137 10.14 -13.40 -0.11
N TYR A 138 10.18 -12.24 0.54
CA TYR A 138 11.00 -11.12 0.07
C TYR A 138 12.13 -10.77 1.01
N GLU A 139 12.47 -11.66 1.93
CA GLU A 139 13.47 -11.41 2.97
C GLU A 139 14.82 -10.99 2.40
N SER A 140 15.25 -11.62 1.31
CA SER A 140 16.55 -11.33 0.72
C SER A 140 16.58 -10.00 -0.03
N ASP A 141 15.46 -9.60 -0.61
CA ASP A 141 15.38 -8.42 -1.46
C ASP A 141 14.88 -7.20 -0.70
N PHE A 142 14.10 -7.43 0.34
CA PHE A 142 13.48 -6.35 1.09
C PHE A 142 14.26 -6.09 2.36
N ARG A 143 14.95 -4.96 2.39
CA ARG A 143 15.61 -4.48 3.60
C ARG A 143 14.64 -3.55 4.29
N TYR A 144 14.28 -3.84 5.51
CA TYR A 144 13.40 -3.00 6.30
C TYR A 144 14.09 -1.66 6.52
N SER A 145 14.13 -0.88 5.44
CA SER A 145 14.78 0.41 5.46
C SER A 145 13.94 1.42 6.23
N ASP A 146 14.49 2.61 6.39
CA ASP A 146 13.81 3.68 7.10
C ASP A 146 12.48 4.07 6.47
N ALA A 147 12.22 3.64 5.25
CA ALA A 147 11.00 3.98 4.53
C ALA A 147 9.81 3.06 4.86
N VAL A 148 10.01 1.97 5.60
CA VAL A 148 8.95 0.99 5.89
C VAL A 148 8.91 0.68 7.38
N SER A 149 7.72 0.77 7.95
CA SER A 149 7.44 0.31 9.30
C SER A 149 6.87 -1.10 9.24
N TYR A 150 7.35 -1.98 10.09
CA TYR A 150 6.93 -3.36 10.09
C TYR A 150 6.10 -3.65 11.33
N THR A 151 4.88 -4.13 11.12
CA THR A 151 3.96 -4.44 12.20
C THR A 151 3.38 -5.84 12.01
N HIS A 152 3.48 -6.67 13.04
CA HIS A 152 2.86 -7.99 13.08
C HIS A 152 1.55 -7.90 13.84
N LEU A 153 0.44 -8.09 13.14
CA LEU A 153 -0.87 -8.15 13.75
C LEU A 153 -1.28 -9.62 13.91
N ARG A 154 -1.39 -10.06 15.14
CA ARG A 154 -1.71 -11.46 15.45
C ARG A 154 -3.01 -11.56 16.23
N ALA A 155 -3.69 -12.67 16.01
CA ALA A 155 -4.86 -13.02 16.80
C ALA A 155 -4.48 -13.33 18.24
#